data_90f8580fd5e7f8dc428c2a356fcba579
#
_entry.id   90f8580fd5e7f8dc428c2a356fcba579
#
_cell.length_a   1.000
_cell.length_b   1.000
_cell.length_c   1.000
_cell.angle_alpha   90.00
_cell.angle_beta   90.00
_cell.angle_gamma   90.00
#
_symmetry.space_group_name_H-M   'P 1'
#
loop_
_entity.id
_entity.type
_entity.pdbx_description
1 polymer ?
#
loop_
_entity_poly.entity_id
_entity_poly.type
_entity_poly.pdbx_seq_one_letter_code
_entity_poly.pdbx_strand_id
1 'polypeptide(L)'
;MKRKQYKNILVNALVNLGDVVLTTSAIALLRKAYPDAKITMMVKPVVREAVENNPLIDEVILFQYKAKENSLGKMWAMAKDLKARRFDLSISLDRKLRPALLCWLAQIPVRVGGTRIFDNKLSRVTWLYTDTIPITHDLENTLQAETYQAVVRGFTGTEEHAEPVFARITPEAEAHAEALLARLPEKQRRIALCVKGTFALKTWPKEYFAQVVHKLAERYDASFFIVGAPNDRPYADEVIAAMDQPVENFCGETSLVSLAAIIRKSDLLITVDTGATHIAATTGVKMVVMYGCTSPNRWHPINRNARVLTSREACCPCSVRAEECPSNPRPACLWHVTPQMVIDECTDLLGEGKV
;
A
#
# COMPACT_ATOMS: atom_id res chain seq x y z
N MET A 1 22.36 -26.71 11.94
CA MET A 1 21.16 -27.26 12.61
C MET A 1 20.03 -27.35 11.59
N LYS A 2 19.26 -28.49 11.55
CA LYS A 2 18.05 -28.54 10.71
C LYS A 2 17.06 -27.52 11.23
N ARG A 3 16.60 -26.59 10.36
CA ARG A 3 15.58 -25.58 10.69
C ARG A 3 14.30 -26.31 11.10
N LYS A 4 13.68 -25.88 12.22
CA LYS A 4 12.37 -26.42 12.63
C LYS A 4 11.37 -26.17 11.50
N GLN A 5 10.65 -27.21 11.08
CA GLN A 5 9.65 -27.11 10.03
C GLN A 5 8.29 -26.71 10.66
N TYR A 6 7.65 -25.71 10.05
CA TYR A 6 6.30 -25.29 10.38
C TYR A 6 5.40 -25.61 9.20
N LYS A 7 4.18 -26.10 9.47
CA LYS A 7 3.25 -26.58 8.44
C LYS A 7 2.01 -25.71 8.31
N ASN A 8 1.64 -24.99 9.39
CA ASN A 8 0.41 -24.22 9.42
C ASN A 8 0.70 -22.86 10.08
N ILE A 9 0.88 -21.84 9.28
CA ILE A 9 1.41 -20.54 9.70
C ILE A 9 0.33 -19.47 9.60
N LEU A 10 0.14 -18.70 10.68
CA LEU A 10 -0.72 -17.52 10.70
C LEU A 10 0.14 -16.25 10.61
N VAL A 11 -0.14 -15.38 9.64
CA VAL A 11 0.45 -14.04 9.56
C VAL A 11 -0.58 -12.99 9.92
N ASN A 12 -0.32 -12.18 10.95
CA ASN A 12 -1.18 -11.09 11.36
C ASN A 12 -0.75 -9.78 10.73
N ALA A 13 -1.63 -9.14 9.94
CA ALA A 13 -1.40 -7.85 9.32
C ALA A 13 -2.68 -7.00 9.33
N LEU A 14 -3.16 -6.61 10.51
CA LEU A 14 -4.34 -5.76 10.68
C LEU A 14 -4.00 -4.27 10.46
N VAL A 15 -3.34 -3.98 9.36
CA VAL A 15 -2.81 -2.67 8.97
C VAL A 15 -3.65 -2.03 7.86
N ASN A 16 -3.20 -0.93 7.27
CA ASN A 16 -3.89 -0.27 6.16
C ASN A 16 -3.49 -0.88 4.81
N LEU A 17 -4.16 -0.47 3.74
CA LEU A 17 -4.00 -1.07 2.41
C LEU A 17 -2.54 -1.08 1.93
N GLY A 18 -1.88 0.07 1.93
CA GLY A 18 -0.46 0.14 1.52
C GLY A 18 0.45 -0.76 2.34
N ASP A 19 0.26 -0.75 3.67
CA ASP A 19 1.01 -1.66 4.57
C ASP A 19 0.74 -3.13 4.26
N VAL A 20 -0.52 -3.52 3.98
CA VAL A 20 -0.86 -4.90 3.62
C VAL A 20 -0.10 -5.33 2.38
N VAL A 21 -0.05 -4.49 1.34
CA VAL A 21 0.74 -4.77 0.13
C VAL A 21 2.23 -4.94 0.48
N LEU A 22 2.79 -4.05 1.29
CA LEU A 22 4.20 -4.12 1.69
C LEU A 22 4.52 -5.35 2.54
N THR A 23 3.58 -5.85 3.37
CA THR A 23 3.77 -7.08 4.16
C THR A 23 3.92 -8.32 3.30
N THR A 24 3.43 -8.33 2.06
CA THR A 24 3.56 -9.49 1.17
C THR A 24 5.00 -9.80 0.80
N SER A 25 5.91 -8.82 0.86
CA SER A 25 7.35 -9.06 0.72
C SER A 25 7.90 -9.95 1.85
N ALA A 26 7.44 -9.74 3.08
CA ALA A 26 7.78 -10.61 4.21
C ALA A 26 7.17 -12.01 4.05
N ILE A 27 5.95 -12.10 3.50
CA ILE A 27 5.31 -13.39 3.20
C ILE A 27 6.08 -14.14 2.10
N ALA A 28 6.64 -13.44 1.11
CA ALA A 28 7.48 -14.05 0.08
C ALA A 28 8.73 -14.73 0.69
N LEU A 29 9.39 -14.07 1.66
CA LEU A 29 10.49 -14.68 2.40
C LEU A 29 10.02 -15.87 3.25
N LEU A 30 8.84 -15.77 3.87
CA LEU A 30 8.27 -16.85 4.66
C LEU A 30 7.94 -18.06 3.79
N ARG A 31 7.36 -17.87 2.59
CA ARG A 31 7.07 -18.91 1.61
C ARG A 31 8.34 -19.62 1.13
N LYS A 32 9.43 -18.88 0.87
CA LYS A 32 10.74 -19.45 0.54
C LYS A 32 11.30 -20.28 1.69
N ALA A 33 11.14 -19.83 2.94
CA ALA A 33 11.62 -20.54 4.12
C ALA A 33 10.82 -21.83 4.42
N TYR A 34 9.52 -21.82 4.10
CA TYR A 34 8.57 -22.89 4.37
C TYR A 34 7.69 -23.14 3.12
N PRO A 35 8.23 -23.75 2.05
CA PRO A 35 7.53 -23.89 0.76
C PRO A 35 6.25 -24.71 0.86
N ASP A 36 6.23 -25.73 1.71
CA ASP A 36 5.10 -26.66 1.88
C ASP A 36 4.12 -26.26 3.00
N ALA A 37 4.37 -25.13 3.68
CA ALA A 37 3.50 -24.68 4.75
C ALA A 37 2.21 -24.06 4.20
N LYS A 38 1.09 -24.30 4.88
CA LYS A 38 -0.13 -23.51 4.68
C LYS A 38 0.07 -22.15 5.35
N ILE A 39 0.06 -21.08 4.57
CA ILE A 39 0.16 -19.70 5.05
C ILE A 39 -1.24 -19.08 5.02
N THR A 40 -1.76 -18.77 6.20
CA THR A 40 -3.02 -18.05 6.39
C THR A 40 -2.73 -16.61 6.81
N MET A 41 -3.31 -15.64 6.14
CA MET A 41 -3.15 -14.23 6.49
C MET A 41 -4.40 -13.66 7.14
N MET A 42 -4.27 -13.01 8.30
CA MET A 42 -5.37 -12.33 8.98
C MET A 42 -5.30 -10.83 8.70
N VAL A 43 -6.35 -10.30 8.06
CA VAL A 43 -6.44 -8.90 7.62
C VAL A 43 -7.78 -8.26 7.98
N LYS A 44 -7.89 -6.94 7.81
CA LYS A 44 -9.16 -6.22 7.89
C LYS A 44 -10.01 -6.52 6.64
N PRO A 45 -11.36 -6.57 6.75
CA PRO A 45 -12.24 -6.80 5.59
C PRO A 45 -12.02 -5.85 4.42
N VAL A 46 -11.76 -4.57 4.69
CA VAL A 46 -11.59 -3.52 3.68
C VAL A 46 -10.37 -3.73 2.75
N VAL A 47 -9.42 -4.58 3.13
CA VAL A 47 -8.20 -4.86 2.34
C VAL A 47 -8.16 -6.29 1.83
N ARG A 48 -9.27 -7.06 1.96
CA ARG A 48 -9.37 -8.46 1.56
C ARG A 48 -8.85 -8.71 0.14
N GLU A 49 -9.32 -7.92 -0.82
CA GLU A 49 -8.99 -8.10 -2.23
C GLU A 49 -7.49 -7.94 -2.55
N ALA A 50 -6.75 -7.22 -1.71
CA ALA A 50 -5.30 -7.07 -1.90
C ALA A 50 -4.52 -8.37 -1.66
N VAL A 51 -5.10 -9.32 -0.95
CA VAL A 51 -4.45 -10.57 -0.53
C VAL A 51 -5.22 -11.83 -0.91
N GLU A 52 -6.52 -11.71 -1.20
CA GLU A 52 -7.31 -12.82 -1.74
C GLU A 52 -6.77 -13.16 -3.14
N ASN A 53 -6.57 -14.45 -3.40
CA ASN A 53 -5.91 -14.96 -4.62
C ASN A 53 -4.43 -14.52 -4.77
N ASN A 54 -3.77 -14.08 -3.69
CA ASN A 54 -2.33 -13.84 -3.73
C ASN A 54 -1.59 -15.18 -3.83
N PRO A 55 -0.64 -15.35 -4.78
CA PRO A 55 0.05 -16.63 -5.01
C PRO A 55 0.90 -17.12 -3.83
N LEU A 56 1.15 -16.27 -2.84
CA LEU A 56 1.95 -16.59 -1.65
C LEU A 56 1.09 -17.01 -0.44
N ILE A 57 -0.24 -16.81 -0.51
CA ILE A 57 -1.19 -16.94 0.60
C ILE A 57 -2.21 -18.01 0.26
N ASP A 58 -2.37 -19.00 1.14
CA ASP A 58 -3.30 -20.12 0.90
C ASP A 58 -4.71 -19.83 1.44
N GLU A 59 -4.81 -18.99 2.47
CA GLU A 59 -6.09 -18.68 3.10
C GLU A 59 -6.08 -17.26 3.69
N VAL A 60 -7.24 -16.60 3.68
CA VAL A 60 -7.43 -15.26 4.30
C VAL A 60 -8.49 -15.35 5.39
N ILE A 61 -8.14 -14.86 6.59
CA ILE A 61 -9.07 -14.67 7.71
C ILE A 61 -9.38 -13.18 7.84
N LEU A 62 -10.66 -12.84 7.89
CA LEU A 62 -11.11 -11.47 8.06
C LEU A 62 -11.38 -11.17 9.54
N PHE A 63 -10.74 -10.13 10.05
CA PHE A 63 -10.96 -9.67 11.42
C PHE A 63 -11.32 -8.19 11.45
N GLN A 64 -12.58 -7.91 11.84
CA GLN A 64 -13.08 -6.55 12.00
C GLN A 64 -12.55 -5.95 13.29
N TYR A 65 -11.75 -4.89 13.15
CA TYR A 65 -11.00 -4.31 14.28
C TYR A 65 -11.68 -3.12 14.98
N LYS A 66 -12.75 -2.53 14.42
CA LYS A 66 -13.39 -1.31 15.00
C LYS A 66 -14.01 -1.57 16.38
N ALA A 67 -13.71 -0.68 17.33
CA ALA A 67 -13.96 -0.86 18.76
C ALA A 67 -15.42 -1.11 19.16
N LYS A 68 -16.40 -0.54 18.46
CA LYS A 68 -17.83 -0.67 18.80
C LYS A 68 -18.41 -2.07 18.49
N GLU A 69 -17.75 -2.86 17.63
CA GLU A 69 -18.25 -4.18 17.21
C GLU A 69 -17.51 -5.36 17.87
N ASN A 70 -16.42 -5.10 18.57
CA ASN A 70 -15.59 -6.11 19.19
C ASN A 70 -15.94 -6.33 20.65
N SER A 71 -17.04 -7.02 20.88
CA SER A 71 -17.34 -7.55 22.22
C SER A 71 -16.32 -8.62 22.62
N LEU A 72 -16.14 -8.86 23.92
CA LEU A 72 -15.34 -9.96 24.45
C LEU A 72 -15.77 -11.29 23.84
N GLY A 73 -17.06 -11.48 23.58
CA GLY A 73 -17.60 -12.68 22.91
C GLY A 73 -17.04 -12.88 21.49
N LYS A 74 -16.93 -11.85 20.68
CA LYS A 74 -16.33 -11.94 19.33
C LYS A 74 -14.83 -12.26 19.40
N MET A 75 -14.12 -11.70 20.37
CA MET A 75 -12.71 -12.03 20.61
C MET A 75 -12.54 -13.51 20.99
N TRP A 76 -13.40 -14.01 21.89
CA TRP A 76 -13.40 -15.43 22.26
C TRP A 76 -13.75 -16.34 21.10
N ALA A 77 -14.77 -16.01 20.30
CA ALA A 77 -15.16 -16.78 19.14
C ALA A 77 -14.00 -16.87 18.13
N MET A 78 -13.33 -15.76 17.84
CA MET A 78 -12.14 -15.74 16.97
C MET A 78 -10.98 -16.56 17.56
N ALA A 79 -10.69 -16.39 18.84
CA ALA A 79 -9.63 -17.19 19.48
C ALA A 79 -9.93 -18.70 19.43
N LYS A 80 -11.19 -19.09 19.62
CA LYS A 80 -11.63 -20.50 19.49
C LYS A 80 -11.48 -21.01 18.05
N ASP A 81 -11.84 -20.20 17.05
CA ASP A 81 -11.65 -20.54 15.63
C ASP A 81 -10.16 -20.72 15.31
N LEU A 82 -9.31 -19.76 15.70
CA LEU A 82 -7.86 -19.86 15.51
C LEU A 82 -7.26 -21.09 16.19
N LYS A 83 -7.73 -21.44 17.41
CA LYS A 83 -7.29 -22.64 18.12
C LYS A 83 -7.71 -23.92 17.38
N ALA A 84 -8.93 -23.97 16.84
CA ALA A 84 -9.42 -25.14 16.08
C ALA A 84 -8.61 -25.37 14.80
N ARG A 85 -8.05 -24.32 14.20
CA ARG A 85 -7.21 -24.37 12.99
C ARG A 85 -5.80 -24.94 13.25
N ARG A 86 -5.37 -25.05 14.51
CA ARG A 86 -4.11 -25.69 14.93
C ARG A 86 -2.87 -25.07 14.26
N PHE A 87 -2.78 -23.75 14.23
CA PHE A 87 -1.55 -23.08 13.79
C PHE A 87 -0.37 -23.48 14.69
N ASP A 88 0.77 -23.78 14.07
CA ASP A 88 2.02 -24.13 14.77
C ASP A 88 2.99 -22.95 14.91
N LEU A 89 2.76 -21.90 14.08
CA LEU A 89 3.49 -20.64 14.10
C LEU A 89 2.54 -19.46 13.85
N SER A 90 2.73 -18.36 14.57
CA SER A 90 2.17 -17.06 14.16
C SER A 90 3.25 -16.00 14.05
N ILE A 91 3.17 -15.15 13.02
CA ILE A 91 4.04 -13.99 12.81
C ILE A 91 3.18 -12.73 12.80
N SER A 92 3.49 -11.80 13.70
CA SER A 92 2.78 -10.53 13.82
C SER A 92 3.57 -9.41 13.13
N LEU A 93 3.00 -8.87 12.05
CA LEU A 93 3.53 -7.74 11.28
C LEU A 93 2.81 -6.43 11.67
N ASP A 94 2.10 -6.43 12.78
CA ASP A 94 1.59 -5.24 13.43
C ASP A 94 1.94 -5.23 14.94
N ARG A 95 1.78 -4.06 15.60
CA ARG A 95 2.11 -3.90 17.04
C ARG A 95 0.88 -3.86 17.94
N LYS A 96 -0.29 -4.23 17.43
CA LYS A 96 -1.53 -4.07 18.18
C LYS A 96 -1.73 -5.20 19.17
N LEU A 97 -2.26 -4.84 20.34
CA LEU A 97 -2.51 -5.79 21.42
C LEU A 97 -3.48 -6.91 20.99
N ARG A 98 -4.55 -6.58 20.28
CA ARG A 98 -5.63 -7.55 19.98
C ARG A 98 -5.17 -8.75 19.16
N PRO A 99 -4.47 -8.60 18.00
CA PRO A 99 -3.99 -9.75 17.25
C PRO A 99 -2.97 -10.58 18.02
N ALA A 100 -2.06 -9.95 18.76
CA ALA A 100 -1.12 -10.69 19.61
C ALA A 100 -1.83 -11.49 20.72
N LEU A 101 -2.84 -10.87 21.36
CA LEU A 101 -3.67 -11.51 22.38
C LEU A 101 -4.51 -12.67 21.80
N LEU A 102 -5.05 -12.51 20.59
CA LEU A 102 -5.77 -13.60 19.90
C LEU A 102 -4.88 -14.83 19.70
N CYS A 103 -3.64 -14.64 19.24
CA CYS A 103 -2.69 -15.74 19.06
C CYS A 103 -2.33 -16.41 20.40
N TRP A 104 -2.22 -15.63 21.46
CA TRP A 104 -1.96 -16.14 22.81
C TRP A 104 -3.17 -16.94 23.35
N LEU A 105 -4.39 -16.41 23.24
CA LEU A 105 -5.63 -17.09 23.63
C LEU A 105 -5.89 -18.36 22.80
N ALA A 106 -5.55 -18.34 21.54
CA ALA A 106 -5.61 -19.51 20.65
C ALA A 106 -4.54 -20.56 20.98
N GLN A 107 -3.64 -20.27 21.92
CA GLN A 107 -2.56 -21.16 22.34
C GLN A 107 -1.63 -21.58 21.19
N ILE A 108 -1.38 -20.70 20.24
CA ILE A 108 -0.41 -20.95 19.17
C ILE A 108 0.98 -21.11 19.81
N PRO A 109 1.66 -22.25 19.62
CA PRO A 109 2.86 -22.57 20.41
C PRO A 109 4.05 -21.65 20.13
N VAL A 110 4.22 -21.20 18.88
CA VAL A 110 5.29 -20.25 18.52
C VAL A 110 4.66 -18.96 17.99
N ARG A 111 4.97 -17.87 18.66
CA ARG A 111 4.41 -16.55 18.37
C ARG A 111 5.54 -15.54 18.23
N VAL A 112 5.73 -15.04 17.02
CA VAL A 112 6.83 -14.17 16.63
C VAL A 112 6.34 -12.75 16.41
N GLY A 113 7.10 -11.76 16.88
CA GLY A 113 6.84 -10.36 16.60
C GLY A 113 8.07 -9.48 16.76
N GLY A 114 8.08 -8.33 16.07
CA GLY A 114 9.17 -7.36 16.17
C GLY A 114 9.11 -6.51 17.43
N THR A 115 10.27 -6.08 17.94
CA THR A 115 10.34 -5.12 19.06
C THR A 115 9.78 -3.76 18.70
N ARG A 116 9.88 -3.35 17.42
CA ARG A 116 9.38 -2.09 16.86
C ARG A 116 8.89 -2.37 15.42
N ILE A 117 7.84 -1.71 14.96
CA ILE A 117 7.35 -1.88 13.57
C ILE A 117 6.95 -0.54 12.94
N PHE A 118 6.31 0.38 13.69
CA PHE A 118 5.76 1.63 13.14
C PHE A 118 6.37 2.92 13.71
N ASP A 119 7.02 2.85 14.83
CA ASP A 119 7.73 3.97 15.47
C ASP A 119 8.99 3.46 16.18
N ASN A 120 9.84 4.37 16.60
CA ASN A 120 11.08 4.02 17.29
C ASN A 120 10.87 3.57 18.75
N LYS A 121 9.60 3.44 19.20
CA LYS A 121 9.26 2.99 20.55
C LYS A 121 9.13 1.46 20.58
N LEU A 122 9.57 0.87 21.67
CA LEU A 122 9.40 -0.56 21.91
C LEU A 122 7.91 -0.94 21.99
N SER A 123 7.57 -2.05 21.39
CA SER A 123 6.22 -2.60 21.45
C SER A 123 5.87 -3.03 22.88
N ARG A 124 4.70 -2.62 23.36
CA ARG A 124 4.19 -3.00 24.68
C ARG A 124 3.56 -4.39 24.73
N VAL A 125 3.57 -5.12 23.61
CA VAL A 125 2.93 -6.45 23.49
C VAL A 125 3.94 -7.59 23.35
N THR A 126 5.23 -7.30 23.47
CA THR A 126 6.32 -8.28 23.33
C THR A 126 6.20 -9.48 24.28
N TRP A 127 5.61 -9.28 25.43
CA TRP A 127 5.36 -10.35 26.42
C TRP A 127 4.34 -11.41 25.95
N LEU A 128 3.58 -11.17 24.91
CA LEU A 128 2.67 -12.14 24.28
C LEU A 128 3.38 -13.03 23.26
N TYR A 129 4.58 -12.69 22.85
CA TYR A 129 5.38 -13.47 21.90
C TYR A 129 6.27 -14.49 22.64
N THR A 130 6.53 -15.61 21.97
CA THR A 130 7.56 -16.58 22.42
C THR A 130 8.93 -16.17 21.90
N ASP A 131 8.95 -15.54 20.71
CA ASP A 131 10.16 -15.11 20.04
C ASP A 131 10.01 -13.65 19.61
N THR A 132 10.86 -12.80 20.19
CA THR A 132 10.85 -11.38 19.90
C THR A 132 12.04 -11.02 19.04
N ILE A 133 11.78 -10.48 17.85
CA ILE A 133 12.82 -10.10 16.89
C ILE A 133 13.27 -8.65 17.14
N PRO A 134 14.54 -8.43 17.47
CA PRO A 134 15.08 -7.10 17.61
C PRO A 134 15.06 -6.34 16.28
N ILE A 135 14.36 -5.21 16.25
CA ILE A 135 14.40 -4.26 15.12
C ILE A 135 15.27 -3.10 15.57
N THR A 136 16.48 -3.00 15.01
CA THR A 136 17.53 -2.06 15.44
C THR A 136 17.70 -0.87 14.51
N HIS A 137 17.28 -0.99 13.25
CA HIS A 137 17.38 0.09 12.27
C HIS A 137 16.45 1.27 12.56
N ASP A 138 16.75 2.42 12.03
CA ASP A 138 15.91 3.60 12.08
C ASP A 138 14.67 3.40 11.19
N LEU A 139 13.48 3.39 11.83
CA LEU A 139 12.21 3.17 11.13
C LEU A 139 11.78 4.37 10.25
N GLU A 140 12.31 5.57 10.49
CA GLU A 140 11.97 6.74 9.68
C GLU A 140 12.77 6.80 8.37
N ASN A 141 13.97 6.21 8.38
CA ASN A 141 14.88 6.18 7.24
C ASN A 141 15.03 4.79 6.60
N THR A 142 14.22 3.82 7.02
CA THR A 142 14.20 2.47 6.44
C THR A 142 12.82 2.20 5.84
N LEU A 143 12.79 1.62 4.63
CA LEU A 143 11.53 1.25 3.99
C LEU A 143 10.68 0.37 4.92
N GLN A 144 9.39 0.66 4.97
CA GLN A 144 8.46 -0.09 5.82
C GLN A 144 8.42 -1.57 5.43
N ALA A 145 8.55 -1.90 4.15
CA ALA A 145 8.67 -3.28 3.68
C ALA A 145 9.88 -4.00 4.28
N GLU A 146 11.04 -3.32 4.38
CA GLU A 146 12.24 -3.87 5.02
C GLU A 146 12.03 -4.15 6.51
N THR A 147 11.26 -3.31 7.19
CA THR A 147 10.91 -3.56 8.60
C THR A 147 10.05 -4.83 8.75
N TYR A 148 9.09 -5.06 7.85
CA TYR A 148 8.31 -6.29 7.85
C TYR A 148 9.18 -7.51 7.53
N GLN A 149 10.04 -7.41 6.54
CA GLN A 149 10.99 -8.46 6.19
C GLN A 149 11.97 -8.76 7.33
N ALA A 150 12.43 -7.75 8.07
CA ALA A 150 13.34 -7.92 9.19
C ALA A 150 12.76 -8.84 10.28
N VAL A 151 11.44 -8.82 10.51
CA VAL A 151 10.78 -9.76 11.43
C VAL A 151 10.94 -11.20 10.94
N VAL A 152 10.72 -11.46 9.66
CA VAL A 152 10.84 -12.80 9.07
C VAL A 152 12.31 -13.20 8.97
N ARG A 153 13.20 -12.32 8.53
CA ARG A 153 14.65 -12.59 8.46
C ARG A 153 15.22 -12.96 9.83
N GLY A 154 14.90 -12.17 10.85
CA GLY A 154 15.37 -12.43 12.22
C GLY A 154 14.89 -13.77 12.79
N PHE A 155 13.68 -14.20 12.42
CA PHE A 155 13.14 -15.51 12.81
C PHE A 155 13.72 -16.67 11.99
N THR A 156 13.81 -16.49 10.68
CA THR A 156 14.24 -17.56 9.76
C THR A 156 15.73 -17.62 9.58
N GLY A 157 16.49 -16.58 9.90
CA GLY A 157 17.94 -16.48 9.65
C GLY A 157 18.30 -16.37 8.16
N THR A 158 17.37 -15.95 7.30
CA THR A 158 17.68 -15.61 5.91
C THR A 158 18.13 -14.16 5.80
N GLU A 159 19.08 -13.90 4.89
CA GLU A 159 19.51 -12.53 4.54
C GLU A 159 18.88 -12.04 3.23
N GLU A 160 17.99 -12.83 2.64
CA GLU A 160 17.35 -12.48 1.38
C GLU A 160 16.38 -11.29 1.52
N HIS A 161 16.15 -10.62 0.40
CA HIS A 161 15.15 -9.58 0.23
C HIS A 161 14.09 -10.02 -0.79
N ALA A 162 12.89 -9.50 -0.67
CA ALA A 162 11.81 -9.79 -1.59
C ALA A 162 11.00 -8.54 -1.90
N GLU A 163 10.46 -8.48 -3.11
CA GLU A 163 9.52 -7.43 -3.50
C GLU A 163 8.09 -7.77 -3.08
N PRO A 164 7.24 -6.76 -2.86
CA PRO A 164 5.81 -6.99 -2.62
C PRO A 164 5.14 -7.68 -3.80
N VAL A 165 4.21 -8.57 -3.50
CA VAL A 165 3.39 -9.29 -4.49
C VAL A 165 1.92 -9.01 -4.22
N PHE A 166 1.22 -8.47 -5.19
CA PHE A 166 -0.22 -8.21 -5.11
C PHE A 166 -1.02 -9.47 -5.48
N ALA A 167 -2.33 -9.45 -5.18
CA ALA A 167 -3.26 -10.47 -5.62
C ALA A 167 -3.21 -10.66 -7.15
N ARG A 168 -3.47 -11.87 -7.62
CA ARG A 168 -3.58 -12.13 -9.07
C ARG A 168 -4.73 -11.35 -9.66
N ILE A 169 -4.47 -10.68 -10.78
CA ILE A 169 -5.51 -10.04 -11.56
C ILE A 169 -6.34 -11.14 -12.23
N THR A 170 -7.64 -11.16 -11.94
CA THR A 170 -8.55 -12.18 -12.48
C THR A 170 -9.04 -11.78 -13.87
N PRO A 171 -9.54 -12.75 -14.68
CA PRO A 171 -10.13 -12.43 -15.98
C PRO A 171 -11.28 -11.43 -15.90
N GLU A 172 -12.09 -11.50 -14.85
CA GLU A 172 -13.21 -10.57 -14.61
C GLU A 172 -12.69 -9.16 -14.33
N ALA A 173 -11.60 -9.01 -13.56
CA ALA A 173 -10.97 -7.72 -13.29
C ALA A 173 -10.32 -7.14 -14.55
N GLU A 174 -9.74 -7.98 -15.41
CA GLU A 174 -9.22 -7.58 -16.73
C GLU A 174 -10.34 -7.06 -17.63
N ALA A 175 -11.44 -7.83 -17.76
CA ALA A 175 -12.58 -7.44 -18.60
C ALA A 175 -13.22 -6.14 -18.09
N HIS A 176 -13.31 -5.97 -16.78
CA HIS A 176 -13.81 -4.73 -16.19
C HIS A 176 -12.89 -3.54 -16.48
N ALA A 177 -11.58 -3.70 -16.33
CA ALA A 177 -10.61 -2.66 -16.67
C ALA A 177 -10.70 -2.27 -18.16
N GLU A 178 -10.86 -3.25 -19.06
CA GLU A 178 -11.06 -3.01 -20.49
C GLU A 178 -12.35 -2.24 -20.78
N ALA A 179 -13.45 -2.59 -20.12
CA ALA A 179 -14.72 -1.89 -20.27
C ALA A 179 -14.62 -0.40 -19.83
N LEU A 180 -13.89 -0.13 -18.74
CA LEU A 180 -13.63 1.25 -18.31
C LEU A 180 -12.74 2.00 -19.31
N LEU A 181 -11.64 1.37 -19.75
CA LEU A 181 -10.73 1.97 -20.72
C LEU A 181 -11.37 2.22 -22.09
N ALA A 182 -12.38 1.42 -22.49
CA ALA A 182 -13.14 1.63 -23.72
C ALA A 182 -13.99 2.92 -23.71
N ARG A 183 -14.22 3.53 -22.55
CA ARG A 183 -14.89 4.84 -22.44
C ARG A 183 -13.95 6.01 -22.77
N LEU A 184 -12.64 5.79 -22.76
CA LEU A 184 -11.66 6.82 -23.07
C LEU A 184 -11.60 7.07 -24.59
N PRO A 185 -11.28 8.30 -25.01
CA PRO A 185 -10.90 8.55 -26.39
C PRO A 185 -9.74 7.63 -26.81
N GLU A 186 -9.80 7.12 -28.03
CA GLU A 186 -8.72 6.29 -28.59
C GLU A 186 -7.48 7.17 -28.84
N LYS A 187 -6.45 6.94 -28.05
CA LYS A 187 -5.19 7.69 -28.03
C LYS A 187 -4.01 6.73 -27.87
N GLN A 188 -2.81 7.20 -28.25
CA GLN A 188 -1.58 6.41 -28.17
C GLN A 188 -1.14 6.12 -26.73
N ARG A 189 -1.46 7.01 -25.80
CA ARG A 189 -1.08 6.90 -24.39
C ARG A 189 -2.29 6.94 -23.47
N ARG A 190 -2.19 6.23 -22.37
CA ARG A 190 -3.17 6.25 -21.27
C ARG A 190 -2.48 6.70 -20.00
N ILE A 191 -2.91 7.83 -19.44
CA ILE A 191 -2.32 8.42 -18.25
C ILE A 191 -3.35 8.38 -17.13
N ALA A 192 -3.05 7.60 -16.11
CA ALA A 192 -3.86 7.48 -14.90
C ALA A 192 -3.45 8.54 -13.88
N LEU A 193 -4.42 9.06 -13.14
CA LEU A 193 -4.22 10.00 -12.03
C LEU A 193 -4.84 9.43 -10.75
N CYS A 194 -4.13 9.54 -9.61
CA CYS A 194 -4.71 9.30 -8.28
C CYS A 194 -4.52 10.57 -7.46
N VAL A 195 -5.56 11.39 -7.43
CA VAL A 195 -5.46 12.82 -7.07
C VAL A 195 -5.60 13.09 -5.57
N LYS A 196 -6.08 12.11 -4.78
CA LYS A 196 -6.39 12.33 -3.38
C LYS A 196 -5.65 11.37 -2.46
N GLY A 197 -5.01 11.94 -1.44
CA GLY A 197 -4.43 11.18 -0.34
C GLY A 197 -5.45 10.83 0.74
N THR A 198 -5.03 10.04 1.73
CA THR A 198 -5.89 9.58 2.83
C THR A 198 -6.41 10.74 3.70
N PHE A 199 -5.74 11.89 3.68
CA PHE A 199 -6.09 13.12 4.40
C PHE A 199 -5.51 14.35 3.67
N ALA A 200 -5.99 15.56 4.00
CA ALA A 200 -5.72 16.80 3.27
C ALA A 200 -4.21 17.08 3.03
N LEU A 201 -3.37 16.85 4.05
CA LEU A 201 -1.91 17.08 3.93
C LEU A 201 -1.19 16.11 2.96
N LYS A 202 -1.90 15.14 2.41
CA LYS A 202 -1.40 14.24 1.35
C LYS A 202 -2.05 14.52 0.00
N THR A 203 -2.83 15.57 -0.12
CA THR A 203 -3.57 15.92 -1.34
C THR A 203 -2.88 17.08 -2.04
N TRP A 204 -2.45 16.87 -3.29
CA TRP A 204 -1.79 17.87 -4.10
C TRP A 204 -2.82 18.86 -4.70
N PRO A 205 -2.48 20.15 -4.91
CA PRO A 205 -3.44 21.13 -5.40
C PRO A 205 -4.11 20.74 -6.72
N LYS A 206 -5.42 20.92 -6.83
CA LYS A 206 -6.20 20.56 -8.02
C LYS A 206 -5.77 21.35 -9.25
N GLU A 207 -5.42 22.63 -9.07
CA GLU A 207 -4.93 23.50 -10.14
C GLU A 207 -3.59 23.01 -10.69
N TYR A 208 -2.80 22.31 -9.89
CA TYR A 208 -1.52 21.75 -10.30
C TYR A 208 -1.70 20.49 -11.15
N PHE A 209 -2.67 19.63 -10.80
CA PHE A 209 -3.06 18.52 -11.67
C PHE A 209 -3.54 19.02 -13.03
N ALA A 210 -4.36 20.08 -13.06
CA ALA A 210 -4.85 20.67 -14.31
C ALA A 210 -3.70 21.16 -15.20
N GLN A 211 -2.71 21.87 -14.63
CA GLN A 211 -1.54 22.32 -15.37
C GLN A 211 -0.71 21.17 -15.95
N VAL A 212 -0.54 20.08 -15.17
CA VAL A 212 0.20 18.89 -15.64
C VAL A 212 -0.54 18.21 -16.78
N VAL A 213 -1.84 17.98 -16.64
CA VAL A 213 -2.67 17.35 -17.68
C VAL A 213 -2.66 18.18 -18.97
N HIS A 214 -2.84 19.50 -18.86
CA HIS A 214 -2.76 20.42 -19.99
C HIS A 214 -1.41 20.28 -20.74
N LYS A 215 -0.29 20.36 -20.05
CA LYS A 215 1.05 20.28 -20.65
C LYS A 215 1.35 18.90 -21.26
N LEU A 216 0.89 17.82 -20.61
CA LEU A 216 1.05 16.49 -21.18
C LEU A 216 0.18 16.27 -22.42
N ALA A 217 -1.04 16.84 -22.48
CA ALA A 217 -1.92 16.78 -23.64
C ALA A 217 -1.39 17.57 -24.85
N GLU A 218 -0.70 18.71 -24.60
CA GLU A 218 0.01 19.43 -25.66
C GLU A 218 1.12 18.57 -26.29
N ARG A 219 1.83 17.80 -25.46
CA ARG A 219 3.03 17.06 -25.87
C ARG A 219 2.75 15.64 -26.37
N TYR A 220 1.74 14.98 -25.84
CA TYR A 220 1.43 13.58 -26.12
C TYR A 220 0.02 13.42 -26.67
N ASP A 221 -0.17 12.43 -27.55
CA ASP A 221 -1.50 11.94 -27.90
C ASP A 221 -1.98 11.01 -26.79
N ALA A 222 -2.58 11.58 -25.75
CA ALA A 222 -2.91 10.89 -24.52
C ALA A 222 -4.37 11.05 -24.11
N SER A 223 -4.94 9.98 -23.56
CA SER A 223 -6.18 9.99 -22.80
C SER A 223 -5.89 9.97 -21.30
N PHE A 224 -6.74 10.65 -20.52
CA PHE A 224 -6.56 10.83 -19.08
C PHE A 224 -7.77 10.31 -18.32
N PHE A 225 -7.51 9.73 -17.15
CA PHE A 225 -8.56 9.31 -16.24
C PHE A 225 -8.09 9.33 -14.78
N ILE A 226 -9.04 9.51 -13.86
CA ILE A 226 -8.79 9.52 -12.42
C ILE A 226 -9.29 8.21 -11.82
N VAL A 227 -8.48 7.59 -10.97
CA VAL A 227 -8.83 6.43 -10.15
C VAL A 227 -8.78 6.79 -8.67
N GLY A 228 -9.63 6.16 -7.86
CA GLY A 228 -9.70 6.39 -6.43
C GLY A 228 -10.83 5.62 -5.76
N ALA A 229 -10.95 5.77 -4.45
CA ALA A 229 -12.05 5.21 -3.68
C ALA A 229 -13.39 5.96 -3.99
N PRO A 230 -14.55 5.38 -3.67
CA PRO A 230 -15.84 6.06 -3.88
C PRO A 230 -15.91 7.45 -3.21
N ASN A 231 -15.32 7.61 -2.05
CA ASN A 231 -15.27 8.88 -1.31
C ASN A 231 -14.32 9.93 -1.92
N ASP A 232 -13.54 9.54 -2.92
CA ASP A 232 -12.63 10.46 -3.61
C ASP A 232 -13.30 11.12 -4.83
N ARG A 233 -14.43 10.56 -5.31
CA ARG A 233 -15.16 11.04 -6.48
C ARG A 233 -15.48 12.54 -6.44
N PRO A 234 -16.03 13.12 -5.34
CA PRO A 234 -16.33 14.55 -5.33
C PRO A 234 -15.10 15.44 -5.53
N TYR A 235 -13.97 15.08 -4.92
CA TYR A 235 -12.73 15.81 -5.13
C TYR A 235 -12.16 15.62 -6.54
N ALA A 236 -12.27 14.42 -7.10
CA ALA A 236 -11.87 14.15 -8.47
C ALA A 236 -12.71 14.98 -9.47
N ASP A 237 -14.02 15.15 -9.23
CA ASP A 237 -14.88 16.03 -10.04
C ASP A 237 -14.45 17.51 -9.96
N GLU A 238 -14.03 17.98 -8.77
CA GLU A 238 -13.45 19.33 -8.64
C GLU A 238 -12.12 19.48 -9.40
N VAL A 239 -11.28 18.44 -9.42
CA VAL A 239 -10.02 18.43 -10.16
C VAL A 239 -10.30 18.47 -11.65
N ILE A 240 -11.27 17.65 -12.15
CA ILE A 240 -11.67 17.64 -13.55
C ILE A 240 -12.27 18.98 -13.99
N ALA A 241 -13.08 19.60 -13.12
CA ALA A 241 -13.65 20.92 -13.42
C ALA A 241 -12.61 22.05 -13.59
N ALA A 242 -11.39 21.85 -13.06
CA ALA A 242 -10.26 22.76 -13.25
C ALA A 242 -9.44 22.45 -14.53
N MET A 243 -9.72 21.34 -15.22
CA MET A 243 -9.02 20.90 -16.43
C MET A 243 -9.71 21.41 -17.70
N ASP A 244 -8.92 21.61 -18.74
CA ASP A 244 -9.39 21.98 -20.09
C ASP A 244 -9.39 20.79 -21.07
N GLN A 245 -9.00 19.61 -20.60
CA GLN A 245 -8.95 18.36 -21.35
C GLN A 245 -10.05 17.40 -20.88
N PRO A 246 -10.56 16.53 -21.76
CA PRO A 246 -11.48 15.47 -21.35
C PRO A 246 -10.77 14.45 -20.44
N VAL A 247 -11.30 14.27 -19.23
CA VAL A 247 -10.78 13.32 -18.24
C VAL A 247 -11.94 12.53 -17.66
N GLU A 248 -11.86 11.21 -17.69
CA GLU A 248 -12.86 10.32 -17.11
C GLU A 248 -12.64 10.13 -15.59
N ASN A 249 -13.73 10.13 -14.83
CA ASN A 249 -13.70 9.88 -13.38
C ASN A 249 -14.12 8.44 -13.06
N PHE A 250 -13.16 7.55 -12.83
CA PHE A 250 -13.39 6.16 -12.45
C PHE A 250 -13.33 5.94 -10.92
N CYS A 251 -13.31 6.99 -10.11
CA CYS A 251 -13.35 6.85 -8.65
C CYS A 251 -14.58 6.06 -8.20
N GLY A 252 -14.35 4.98 -7.43
CA GLY A 252 -15.39 4.09 -6.94
C GLY A 252 -15.92 3.08 -7.95
N GLU A 253 -15.41 3.08 -9.18
CA GLU A 253 -15.80 2.12 -10.21
C GLU A 253 -14.85 0.90 -10.28
N THR A 254 -13.78 0.87 -9.50
CA THR A 254 -12.84 -0.25 -9.48
C THR A 254 -12.83 -0.97 -8.14
N SER A 255 -12.73 -2.29 -8.16
CA SER A 255 -12.21 -3.07 -7.05
C SER A 255 -10.69 -2.88 -6.93
N LEU A 256 -10.03 -3.36 -5.86
CA LEU A 256 -8.57 -3.26 -5.77
C LEU A 256 -7.87 -4.07 -6.87
N VAL A 257 -8.47 -5.18 -7.30
CA VAL A 257 -7.90 -6.02 -8.36
C VAL A 257 -8.09 -5.40 -9.74
N SER A 258 -9.27 -4.83 -10.04
CA SER A 258 -9.48 -4.12 -11.29
C SER A 258 -8.73 -2.77 -11.34
N LEU A 259 -8.47 -2.13 -10.18
CA LEU A 259 -7.53 -1.00 -10.08
C LEU A 259 -6.12 -1.40 -10.52
N ALA A 260 -5.61 -2.54 -10.06
CA ALA A 260 -4.31 -3.05 -10.51
C ALA A 260 -4.32 -3.34 -12.02
N ALA A 261 -5.43 -3.89 -12.55
CA ALA A 261 -5.58 -4.20 -13.97
C ALA A 261 -5.55 -2.94 -14.84
N ILE A 262 -6.33 -1.91 -14.48
CA ILE A 262 -6.40 -0.67 -15.27
C ILE A 262 -5.07 0.11 -15.21
N ILE A 263 -4.40 0.14 -14.04
CA ILE A 263 -3.09 0.77 -13.89
C ILE A 263 -2.02 0.01 -14.70
N ARG A 264 -2.03 -1.31 -14.70
CA ARG A 264 -1.09 -2.11 -15.51
C ARG A 264 -1.21 -1.85 -17.02
N LYS A 265 -2.39 -1.46 -17.48
CA LYS A 265 -2.68 -1.09 -18.88
C LYS A 265 -2.43 0.40 -19.17
N SER A 266 -1.93 1.16 -18.22
CA SER A 266 -1.59 2.57 -18.36
C SER A 266 -0.10 2.74 -18.68
N ASP A 267 0.23 3.78 -19.43
CA ASP A 267 1.61 4.15 -19.73
C ASP A 267 2.29 4.90 -18.58
N LEU A 268 1.49 5.62 -17.80
CA LEU A 268 1.96 6.42 -16.67
C LEU A 268 0.87 6.54 -15.60
N LEU A 269 1.29 6.54 -14.34
CA LEU A 269 0.48 6.94 -13.19
C LEU A 269 1.08 8.18 -12.53
N ILE A 270 0.28 9.22 -12.34
CA ILE A 270 0.63 10.40 -11.54
C ILE A 270 -0.19 10.31 -10.24
N THR A 271 0.49 10.23 -9.09
CA THR A 271 -0.19 9.93 -7.82
C THR A 271 0.44 10.66 -6.64
N VAL A 272 -0.34 10.83 -5.59
CA VAL A 272 0.14 11.22 -4.26
C VAL A 272 0.41 9.98 -3.39
N ASP A 273 1.02 10.16 -2.21
CA ASP A 273 1.23 9.06 -1.25
C ASP A 273 -0.10 8.48 -0.73
N THR A 274 -0.49 7.34 -1.26
CA THR A 274 -1.72 6.61 -0.93
C THR A 274 -1.54 5.09 -1.02
N GLY A 275 -2.50 4.33 -0.49
CA GLY A 275 -2.49 2.86 -0.60
C GLY A 275 -2.49 2.35 -2.04
N ALA A 276 -3.14 3.05 -2.97
CA ALA A 276 -3.16 2.72 -4.39
C ALA A 276 -1.76 2.79 -5.03
N THR A 277 -0.87 3.67 -4.54
CA THR A 277 0.52 3.81 -4.98
C THR A 277 1.29 2.51 -4.81
N HIS A 278 1.09 1.79 -3.70
CA HIS A 278 1.76 0.51 -3.45
C HIS A 278 1.17 -0.62 -4.31
N ILE A 279 -0.14 -0.61 -4.61
CA ILE A 279 -0.73 -1.53 -5.59
C ILE A 279 -0.12 -1.28 -6.96
N ALA A 280 -0.11 -0.02 -7.40
CA ALA A 280 0.45 0.39 -8.69
C ALA A 280 1.94 -0.02 -8.82
N ALA A 281 2.71 0.11 -7.75
CA ALA A 281 4.11 -0.29 -7.75
C ALA A 281 4.31 -1.77 -8.14
N THR A 282 3.41 -2.66 -7.71
CA THR A 282 3.50 -4.09 -8.04
C THR A 282 3.15 -4.41 -9.49
N THR A 283 2.57 -3.48 -10.24
CA THR A 283 2.24 -3.66 -11.68
C THR A 283 3.41 -3.33 -12.59
N GLY A 284 4.45 -2.66 -12.09
CA GLY A 284 5.58 -2.20 -12.88
C GLY A 284 5.31 -0.95 -13.74
N VAL A 285 4.14 -0.32 -13.61
CA VAL A 285 3.80 0.92 -14.32
C VAL A 285 4.82 2.02 -14.05
N LYS A 286 5.11 2.84 -15.05
CA LYS A 286 5.85 4.10 -14.86
C LYS A 286 5.03 5.02 -13.96
N MET A 287 5.64 5.62 -12.94
CA MET A 287 4.87 6.42 -12.00
C MET A 287 5.65 7.60 -11.44
N VAL A 288 4.95 8.71 -11.26
CA VAL A 288 5.43 9.90 -10.54
C VAL A 288 4.61 10.06 -9.27
N VAL A 289 5.28 10.10 -8.12
CA VAL A 289 4.64 10.10 -6.81
C VAL A 289 5.05 11.32 -6.01
N MET A 290 4.08 12.14 -5.61
CA MET A 290 4.32 13.32 -4.80
C MET A 290 4.16 13.01 -3.31
N TYR A 291 5.19 13.32 -2.54
CA TYR A 291 5.20 13.19 -1.08
C TYR A 291 5.18 14.57 -0.41
N GLY A 292 4.33 14.69 0.60
CA GLY A 292 4.25 15.87 1.45
C GLY A 292 4.74 15.56 2.86
N CYS A 293 3.82 15.48 3.81
CA CYS A 293 4.10 15.30 5.25
C CYS A 293 4.69 13.94 5.64
N THR A 294 4.67 12.95 4.76
CA THR A 294 5.19 11.61 5.00
C THR A 294 6.57 11.40 4.38
N SER A 295 7.39 10.56 5.02
CA SER A 295 8.75 10.27 4.57
C SER A 295 8.77 9.32 3.36
N PRO A 296 9.34 9.72 2.23
CA PRO A 296 9.59 8.80 1.12
C PRO A 296 10.60 7.72 1.50
N ASN A 297 11.57 7.99 2.38
CA ASN A 297 12.52 6.98 2.86
C ASN A 297 11.82 5.77 3.49
N ARG A 298 10.64 6.00 4.08
CA ARG A 298 9.83 4.96 4.69
C ARG A 298 8.78 4.36 3.76
N TRP A 299 8.17 5.18 2.91
CA TRP A 299 6.99 4.81 2.13
C TRP A 299 7.21 4.81 0.62
N HIS A 300 8.46 4.89 0.17
CA HIS A 300 8.79 4.80 -1.26
C HIS A 300 8.15 3.55 -1.87
N PRO A 301 7.46 3.66 -3.03
CA PRO A 301 6.96 2.51 -3.75
C PRO A 301 8.12 1.65 -4.26
N ILE A 302 8.05 0.35 -4.05
CA ILE A 302 9.07 -0.58 -4.54
C ILE A 302 8.78 -0.86 -6.01
N ASN A 303 9.31 0.01 -6.87
CA ASN A 303 9.18 -0.05 -8.33
C ASN A 303 10.33 0.75 -8.95
N ARG A 304 11.13 0.12 -9.79
CA ARG A 304 12.28 0.77 -10.48
C ARG A 304 11.87 1.92 -11.41
N ASN A 305 10.63 1.92 -11.88
CA ASN A 305 10.06 2.93 -12.76
C ASN A 305 9.34 4.05 -11.99
N ALA A 306 9.49 4.11 -10.66
CA ALA A 306 8.93 5.18 -9.85
C ALA A 306 9.89 6.36 -9.75
N ARG A 307 9.35 7.56 -9.94
CA ARG A 307 9.99 8.84 -9.61
C ARG A 307 9.28 9.43 -8.40
N VAL A 308 10.04 9.80 -7.40
CA VAL A 308 9.50 10.35 -6.16
C VAL A 308 9.90 11.81 -6.04
N LEU A 309 8.89 12.65 -5.91
CA LEU A 309 9.04 14.08 -5.71
C LEU A 309 8.65 14.47 -4.28
N THR A 310 9.48 15.28 -3.66
CA THR A 310 9.23 15.87 -2.34
C THR A 310 9.80 17.28 -2.30
N SER A 311 9.24 18.12 -1.47
CA SER A 311 9.81 19.43 -1.22
C SER A 311 11.01 19.35 -0.27
N ARG A 312 11.79 20.43 -0.24
CA ARG A 312 12.92 20.61 0.69
C ARG A 312 12.52 21.40 1.95
N GLU A 313 11.24 21.38 2.31
CA GLU A 313 10.77 22.07 3.51
C GLU A 313 11.42 21.50 4.77
N ALA A 314 11.93 22.36 5.63
CA ALA A 314 12.60 21.95 6.86
C ALA A 314 11.70 21.16 7.83
N CYS A 315 10.37 21.34 7.73
CA CYS A 315 9.40 20.57 8.52
C CYS A 315 9.03 19.23 7.91
N CYS A 316 9.56 18.87 6.74
CA CYS A 316 9.20 17.65 6.01
C CYS A 316 10.32 16.60 6.10
N PRO A 317 9.99 15.35 6.39
CA PRO A 317 8.66 14.81 6.71
C PRO A 317 8.25 15.09 8.17
N CYS A 318 7.03 15.56 8.39
CA CYS A 318 6.52 15.78 9.76
C CYS A 318 5.62 14.65 10.27
N SER A 319 5.17 13.74 9.39
CA SER A 319 4.27 12.61 9.70
C SER A 319 2.98 13.02 10.44
N VAL A 320 2.58 14.28 10.36
CA VAL A 320 1.36 14.79 10.97
C VAL A 320 0.14 14.26 10.20
N ARG A 321 -0.86 13.81 10.94
CA ARG A 321 -2.15 13.36 10.43
C ARG A 321 -3.21 14.38 10.84
N ALA A 322 -3.20 15.53 10.21
CA ALA A 322 -4.16 16.59 10.46
C ALA A 322 -4.83 17.01 9.15
N GLU A 323 -5.98 17.65 9.25
CA GLU A 323 -6.67 18.25 8.10
C GLU A 323 -5.95 19.53 7.64
N GLU A 324 -5.24 20.21 8.56
CA GLU A 324 -4.51 21.42 8.30
C GLU A 324 -3.03 21.28 8.70
N CYS A 325 -2.15 21.97 7.99
CA CYS A 325 -0.74 22.04 8.31
C CYS A 325 -0.52 22.88 9.58
N PRO A 326 0.09 22.36 10.65
CA PRO A 326 0.29 23.11 11.89
C PRO A 326 1.25 24.30 11.73
N SER A 327 2.07 24.31 10.69
CA SER A 327 3.06 25.38 10.44
C SER A 327 2.59 26.40 9.40
N ASN A 328 1.54 26.08 8.63
CA ASN A 328 1.01 26.92 7.57
C ASN A 328 -0.42 26.45 7.25
N PRO A 329 -1.41 27.34 6.99
CA PRO A 329 -2.75 26.96 6.56
C PRO A 329 -2.76 26.14 5.24
N ARG A 330 -1.66 26.21 4.46
CA ARG A 330 -1.45 25.36 3.27
C ARG A 330 -0.26 24.43 3.51
N PRO A 331 -0.32 23.15 3.12
CA PRO A 331 0.78 22.20 3.27
C PRO A 331 1.93 22.56 2.31
N ALA A 332 2.77 23.52 2.70
CA ALA A 332 3.87 24.06 1.89
C ALA A 332 4.69 22.96 1.19
N CYS A 333 4.89 21.84 1.87
CA CYS A 333 5.59 20.69 1.30
C CYS A 333 5.00 20.18 -0.02
N LEU A 334 3.67 20.08 -0.15
CA LEU A 334 3.04 19.68 -1.42
C LEU A 334 2.91 20.83 -2.40
N TRP A 335 2.71 22.06 -1.92
CA TRP A 335 2.66 23.23 -2.81
C TRP A 335 4.03 23.54 -3.45
N HIS A 336 5.13 23.18 -2.81
CA HIS A 336 6.47 23.36 -3.37
C HIS A 336 6.95 22.19 -4.24
N VAL A 337 6.19 21.11 -4.34
CA VAL A 337 6.28 20.19 -5.48
C VAL A 337 5.52 20.82 -6.64
N THR A 338 6.23 21.52 -7.53
CA THR A 338 5.61 22.30 -8.59
C THR A 338 5.11 21.43 -9.76
N PRO A 339 4.12 21.90 -10.57
CA PRO A 339 3.72 21.22 -11.78
C PRO A 339 4.89 20.93 -12.73
N GLN A 340 5.85 21.86 -12.85
CA GLN A 340 7.01 21.68 -13.73
C GLN A 340 7.87 20.49 -13.30
N MET A 341 8.11 20.29 -12.01
CA MET A 341 8.84 19.13 -11.50
C MET A 341 8.15 17.82 -11.92
N VAL A 342 6.81 17.77 -11.83
CA VAL A 342 6.02 16.59 -12.22
C VAL A 342 6.08 16.38 -13.73
N ILE A 343 5.96 17.44 -14.53
CA ILE A 343 6.03 17.38 -15.99
C ILE A 343 7.40 16.85 -16.44
N ASP A 344 8.49 17.33 -15.84
CA ASP A 344 9.85 16.93 -16.20
C ASP A 344 10.04 15.41 -15.96
N GLU A 345 9.62 14.89 -14.82
CA GLU A 345 9.69 13.45 -14.52
C GLU A 345 8.75 12.61 -15.42
N CYS A 346 7.55 13.12 -15.72
CA CYS A 346 6.63 12.46 -16.64
C CYS A 346 7.24 12.37 -18.05
N THR A 347 7.87 13.44 -18.52
CA THR A 347 8.49 13.46 -19.86
C THR A 347 9.75 12.59 -19.92
N ASP A 348 10.55 12.53 -18.87
CA ASP A 348 11.68 11.59 -18.78
C ASP A 348 11.19 10.14 -18.88
N LEU A 349 10.14 9.80 -18.13
CA LEU A 349 9.58 8.46 -18.16
C LEU A 349 8.89 8.09 -19.48
N LEU A 350 8.16 9.01 -20.10
CA LEU A 350 7.41 8.73 -21.34
C LEU A 350 8.28 8.78 -22.59
N GLY A 351 9.41 9.51 -22.55
CA GLY A 351 10.29 9.74 -23.69
C GLY A 351 9.75 10.80 -24.66
N GLU A 352 10.19 10.74 -25.95
CA GLU A 352 9.80 11.71 -26.95
C GLU A 352 8.28 11.76 -27.18
N GLY A 353 7.76 12.97 -27.32
CA GLY A 353 6.36 13.24 -27.56
C GLY A 353 5.95 13.14 -29.03
N LYS A 354 4.86 13.83 -29.37
CA LYS A 354 4.40 14.00 -30.76
C LYS A 354 5.53 14.65 -31.60
N VAL A 355 5.85 14.04 -32.73
CA VAL A 355 6.66 14.65 -33.78
C VAL A 355 5.76 15.56 -34.62
#